data_97558afb3f3e09792da19027741ebf7b
#
_entry.id   97558afb3f3e09792da19027741ebf7b
#
_cell.length_a   1.000
_cell.length_b   1.000
_cell.length_c   1.000
_cell.angle_alpha   90.00
_cell.angle_beta   90.00
_cell.angle_gamma   90.00
#
_symmetry.space_group_name_H-M   'P 1'
#
loop_
_entity.id
_entity.type
_entity.pdbx_description
1 polymer ?
#
loop_
_entity_poly.entity_id
_entity_poly.type
_entity_poly.pdbx_seq_one_letter_code
_entity_poly.pdbx_strand_id
1 'polypeptide(L)'
;MVHIRIMTIEDYEGTYDLWIHTPGMGLNSTDDSREGIEQYLRRNPTSSFVAKVEGKIIGVIMSGHDGRRGFIHHTAVLPEYRKQGIAKKLVEKAMDALEKEEIHKGALYGI
;
A
#
# COMPACT_ATOMS: atom_id res chain seq x y z
N MET A 1 -6.18 -5.35 17.96
CA MET A 1 -5.08 -6.07 17.31
C MET A 1 -5.04 -5.74 15.82
N VAL A 2 -3.85 -5.44 15.31
CA VAL A 2 -3.71 -5.04 13.91
C VAL A 2 -3.56 -6.26 13.02
N HIS A 3 -4.37 -6.32 11.98
CA HIS A 3 -4.28 -7.36 10.94
C HIS A 3 -3.71 -6.75 9.66
N ILE A 4 -2.66 -7.36 9.12
CA ILE A 4 -2.09 -6.92 7.85
C ILE A 4 -2.32 -8.04 6.83
N ARG A 5 -2.92 -7.67 5.69
CA ARG A 5 -3.16 -8.63 4.61
C ARG A 5 -3.01 -7.95 3.25
N ILE A 6 -2.97 -8.76 2.21
CA ILE A 6 -2.87 -8.25 0.85
C ILE A 6 -4.10 -7.39 0.54
N MET A 7 -3.86 -6.25 -0.08
CA MET A 7 -4.91 -5.33 -0.50
C MET A 7 -5.64 -5.87 -1.72
N THR A 8 -6.96 -5.72 -1.73
CA THR A 8 -7.78 -6.02 -2.90
C THR A 8 -8.57 -4.78 -3.29
N ILE A 9 -9.22 -4.82 -4.46
CA ILE A 9 -10.00 -3.65 -4.91
C ILE A 9 -11.16 -3.35 -3.97
N GLU A 10 -11.62 -4.33 -3.22
CA GLU A 10 -12.70 -4.11 -2.25
C GLU A 10 -12.27 -3.24 -1.09
N ASP A 11 -10.97 -3.05 -0.93
CA ASP A 11 -10.43 -2.14 0.09
C ASP A 11 -10.34 -0.70 -0.40
N TYR A 12 -10.73 -0.44 -1.65
CA TYR A 12 -10.48 0.87 -2.25
C TYR A 12 -11.12 2.02 -1.47
N GLU A 13 -12.38 1.89 -1.09
CA GLU A 13 -13.06 3.00 -0.44
C GLU A 13 -12.45 3.36 0.91
N GLY A 14 -12.13 2.32 1.71
CA GLY A 14 -11.47 2.55 2.99
C GLY A 14 -10.07 3.13 2.82
N THR A 15 -9.36 2.68 1.78
CA THR A 15 -8.03 3.18 1.49
C THR A 15 -8.08 4.62 1.00
N TYR A 16 -9.02 4.93 0.12
CA TYR A 16 -9.16 6.30 -0.38
C TYR A 16 -9.52 7.26 0.76
N ASP A 17 -10.40 6.84 1.64
CA ASP A 17 -10.77 7.64 2.80
C ASP A 17 -9.54 7.93 3.67
N LEU A 18 -8.68 6.93 3.87
CA LEU A 18 -7.44 7.13 4.60
C LEU A 18 -6.53 8.14 3.88
N TRP A 19 -6.40 8.01 2.57
CA TRP A 19 -5.53 8.89 1.79
C TRP A 19 -5.97 10.34 1.84
N ILE A 20 -7.26 10.62 1.69
CA ILE A 20 -7.73 12.02 1.67
C ILE A 20 -7.58 12.68 3.02
N HIS A 21 -7.44 11.92 4.09
CA HIS A 21 -7.20 12.45 5.43
C HIS A 21 -5.72 12.46 5.81
N THR A 22 -4.84 12.12 4.87
CA THR A 22 -3.40 12.10 5.11
C THR A 22 -2.76 13.31 4.44
N PRO A 23 -2.25 14.28 5.23
CA PRO A 23 -1.62 15.47 4.63
C PRO A 23 -0.43 15.10 3.74
N GLY A 24 -0.31 15.79 2.63
CA GLY A 24 0.82 15.60 1.72
C GLY A 24 0.68 14.42 0.78
N MET A 25 -0.45 13.73 0.80
CA MET A 25 -0.69 12.63 -0.13
C MET A 25 -1.11 13.22 -1.48
N GLY A 26 -0.22 13.18 -2.45
CA GLY A 26 -0.50 13.74 -3.78
C GLY A 26 -1.33 12.80 -4.61
N LEU A 27 -2.65 12.87 -4.46
CA LEU A 27 -3.54 11.98 -5.20
C LEU A 27 -3.74 12.47 -6.63
N ASN A 28 -3.77 11.53 -7.55
CA ASN A 28 -4.00 11.77 -8.97
C ASN A 28 -5.39 11.24 -9.32
N SER A 29 -6.20 12.06 -9.99
CA SER A 29 -7.59 11.70 -10.26
C SER A 29 -7.73 10.52 -11.23
N THR A 30 -6.71 10.21 -12.00
CA THR A 30 -6.72 9.07 -12.92
C THR A 30 -6.09 7.84 -12.27
N ASP A 31 -4.86 7.97 -11.79
CA ASP A 31 -4.12 6.82 -11.24
C ASP A 31 -4.70 6.33 -9.93
N ASP A 32 -5.25 7.25 -9.14
CA ASP A 32 -5.78 6.90 -7.82
C ASP A 32 -7.29 6.75 -7.82
N SER A 33 -7.92 6.73 -9.01
CA SER A 33 -9.31 6.36 -9.14
C SER A 33 -9.49 4.87 -8.86
N ARG A 34 -10.74 4.43 -8.67
CA ARG A 34 -11.02 3.01 -8.47
C ARG A 34 -10.47 2.17 -9.63
N GLU A 35 -10.69 2.63 -10.85
CA GLU A 35 -10.21 1.92 -12.04
C GLU A 35 -8.68 1.89 -12.10
N GLY A 36 -8.03 2.99 -11.76
CA GLY A 36 -6.57 3.05 -11.75
C GLY A 36 -5.97 2.10 -10.72
N ILE A 37 -6.55 2.10 -9.52
CA ILE A 37 -6.08 1.21 -8.45
C ILE A 37 -6.36 -0.25 -8.83
N GLU A 38 -7.53 -0.53 -9.41
CA GLU A 38 -7.85 -1.88 -9.82
C GLU A 38 -6.85 -2.40 -10.86
N GLN A 39 -6.49 -1.56 -11.82
CA GLN A 39 -5.50 -1.92 -12.82
C GLN A 39 -4.14 -2.18 -12.20
N TYR A 40 -3.74 -1.36 -11.24
CA TYR A 40 -2.47 -1.52 -10.55
C TYR A 40 -2.42 -2.84 -9.77
N LEU A 41 -3.49 -3.14 -9.05
CA LEU A 41 -3.56 -4.38 -8.26
C LEU A 41 -3.64 -5.61 -9.15
N ARG A 42 -4.25 -5.49 -10.32
CA ARG A 42 -4.29 -6.60 -11.29
C ARG A 42 -2.89 -6.91 -11.82
N ARG A 43 -2.10 -5.87 -12.06
CA ARG A 43 -0.73 -6.03 -12.53
C ARG A 43 0.19 -6.50 -11.41
N ASN A 44 -0.05 -6.04 -10.20
CA ASN A 44 0.77 -6.37 -9.03
C ASN A 44 -0.13 -6.88 -7.90
N PRO A 45 -0.59 -8.14 -7.99
CA PRO A 45 -1.64 -8.60 -7.08
C PRO A 45 -1.18 -8.95 -5.67
N THR A 46 0.12 -9.08 -5.41
CA THR A 46 0.60 -9.63 -4.15
C THR A 46 1.46 -8.70 -3.32
N SER A 47 1.69 -7.47 -3.76
CA SER A 47 2.70 -6.62 -3.11
C SER A 47 2.13 -5.35 -2.47
N SER A 48 0.82 -5.16 -2.48
CA SER A 48 0.18 -4.07 -1.74
C SER A 48 -0.57 -4.65 -0.55
N PHE A 49 -0.55 -3.91 0.57
CA PHE A 49 -1.08 -4.43 1.84
C PHE A 49 -1.90 -3.37 2.55
N VAL A 50 -2.90 -3.82 3.30
CA VAL A 50 -3.65 -2.96 4.21
C VAL A 50 -3.48 -3.46 5.63
N ALA A 51 -3.51 -2.53 6.58
CA ALA A 51 -3.54 -2.83 8.00
C ALA A 51 -4.92 -2.47 8.53
N LYS A 52 -5.56 -3.39 9.22
CA LYS A 52 -6.93 -3.24 9.69
C LYS A 52 -7.03 -3.45 11.19
N VAL A 53 -7.91 -2.67 11.81
CA VAL A 53 -8.28 -2.85 13.20
C VAL A 53 -9.81 -2.87 13.24
N GLU A 54 -10.37 -3.99 13.70
CA GLU A 54 -11.82 -4.17 13.82
C GLU A 54 -12.57 -3.79 12.55
N GLY A 55 -12.03 -4.26 11.42
CA GLY A 55 -12.65 -4.04 10.13
C GLY A 55 -12.36 -2.71 9.47
N LYS A 56 -11.68 -1.80 10.18
CA LYS A 56 -11.35 -0.48 9.63
C LYS A 56 -9.93 -0.46 9.12
N ILE A 57 -9.74 0.09 7.92
CA ILE A 57 -8.39 0.26 7.36
C ILE A 57 -7.72 1.44 8.06
N ILE A 58 -6.61 1.16 8.74
CA ILE A 58 -5.86 2.18 9.46
C ILE A 58 -4.47 2.40 8.86
N GLY A 59 -4.08 1.57 7.91
CA GLY A 59 -2.82 1.74 7.22
C GLY A 59 -2.86 1.07 5.87
N VAL A 60 -2.02 1.54 4.95
CA VAL A 60 -1.93 0.99 3.61
C VAL A 60 -0.54 1.23 3.05
N ILE A 61 -0.09 0.28 2.24
CA ILE A 61 1.09 0.47 1.40
C ILE A 61 0.77 -0.12 0.03
N MET A 62 1.05 0.65 -1.01
CA MET A 62 0.96 0.12 -2.36
C MET A 62 2.36 -0.10 -2.89
N SER A 63 2.60 -1.28 -3.41
CA SER A 63 3.89 -1.56 -4.03
C SER A 63 3.71 -2.47 -5.22
N GLY A 64 4.68 -2.42 -6.13
CA GLY A 64 4.66 -3.21 -7.32
C GLY A 64 6.02 -3.15 -7.98
N HIS A 65 6.12 -3.74 -9.17
CA HIS A 65 7.38 -3.75 -9.91
C HIS A 65 7.11 -3.77 -11.41
N ASP A 66 8.15 -3.44 -12.15
CA ASP A 66 8.12 -3.46 -13.62
C ASP A 66 8.88 -4.66 -14.21
N GLY A 67 9.19 -5.64 -13.39
CA GLY A 67 9.99 -6.79 -13.76
C GLY A 67 11.46 -6.65 -13.37
N ARG A 68 11.88 -5.46 -12.96
CA ARG A 68 13.26 -5.19 -12.56
C ARG A 68 13.37 -4.44 -11.25
N ARG A 69 12.55 -3.42 -11.06
CA ARG A 69 12.61 -2.55 -9.89
C ARG A 69 11.30 -2.55 -9.16
N GLY A 70 11.39 -2.55 -7.84
CA GLY A 70 10.24 -2.38 -6.99
C GLY A 70 9.97 -0.92 -6.70
N PHE A 71 8.69 -0.59 -6.57
CA PHE A 71 8.24 0.77 -6.27
C PHE A 71 7.30 0.72 -5.07
N ILE A 72 7.42 1.72 -4.19
CA ILE A 72 6.49 1.87 -3.08
C ILE A 72 5.77 3.20 -3.26
N HIS A 73 4.45 3.14 -3.19
CA HIS A 73 3.57 4.30 -3.36
C HIS A 73 2.62 4.42 -2.17
N HIS A 74 2.19 5.64 -1.88
CA HIS A 74 1.04 5.93 -1.02
C HIS A 74 1.04 5.15 0.31
N THR A 75 2.17 5.15 1.00
CA THR A 75 2.24 4.56 2.33
C THR A 75 1.63 5.53 3.33
N ALA A 76 0.63 5.08 4.07
CA ALA A 76 -0.06 5.92 5.03
C ALA A 76 -0.52 5.11 6.22
N VAL A 77 -0.50 5.73 7.41
CA VAL A 77 -1.04 5.16 8.64
C VAL A 77 -1.78 6.29 9.35
N LEU A 78 -2.98 5.99 9.86
CA LEU A 78 -3.74 6.98 10.62
C LEU A 78 -2.92 7.50 11.80
N PRO A 79 -3.04 8.80 12.12
CA PRO A 79 -2.24 9.39 13.20
C PRO A 79 -2.37 8.65 14.54
N GLU A 80 -3.57 8.18 14.88
CA GLU A 80 -3.80 7.48 16.15
C GLU A 80 -3.00 6.18 16.25
N TYR A 81 -2.59 5.63 15.14
CA TYR A 81 -1.88 4.36 15.10
C TYR A 81 -0.40 4.49 14.75
N ARG A 82 0.09 5.72 14.66
CA ARG A 82 1.50 5.96 14.38
C ARG A 82 2.35 5.61 15.61
N LYS A 83 3.66 5.45 15.36
CA LYS A 83 4.63 5.11 16.43
C LYS A 83 4.39 3.74 17.05
N GLN A 84 3.66 2.87 16.36
CA GLN A 84 3.45 1.50 16.81
C GLN A 84 4.13 0.50 15.89
N GLY A 85 4.95 0.98 14.94
CA GLY A 85 5.67 0.12 14.04
C GLY A 85 4.85 -0.41 12.87
N ILE A 86 3.64 0.12 12.67
CA ILE A 86 2.76 -0.39 11.61
C ILE A 86 3.33 -0.08 10.23
N ALA A 87 3.78 1.15 10.01
CA ALA A 87 4.37 1.52 8.72
C ALA A 87 5.58 0.64 8.42
N LYS A 88 6.41 0.38 9.42
CA LYS A 88 7.57 -0.50 9.26
C LYS A 88 7.15 -1.90 8.84
N LYS A 89 6.11 -2.43 9.48
CA LYS A 89 5.61 -3.76 9.13
C LYS A 89 5.05 -3.80 7.73
N LEU A 90 4.35 -2.74 7.31
CA LEU A 90 3.84 -2.66 5.96
C LEU A 90 4.98 -2.66 4.94
N VAL A 91 6.02 -1.87 5.19
CA VAL A 91 7.19 -1.84 4.31
C VAL A 91 7.85 -3.22 4.26
N GLU A 92 8.00 -3.89 5.40
CA GLU A 92 8.60 -5.21 5.44
C GLU A 92 7.80 -6.22 4.63
N LYS A 93 6.46 -6.17 4.74
CA LYS A 93 5.60 -7.05 3.97
C LYS A 93 5.74 -6.81 2.46
N ALA A 94 5.77 -5.53 2.07
CA ALA A 94 5.93 -5.19 0.66
C ALA A 94 7.28 -5.64 0.13
N MET A 95 8.35 -5.42 0.89
CA MET A 95 9.69 -5.85 0.48
C MET A 95 9.77 -7.36 0.35
N ASP A 96 9.19 -8.10 1.30
CA ASP A 96 9.18 -9.56 1.23
C ASP A 96 8.42 -10.04 -0.01
N ALA A 97 7.30 -9.40 -0.32
CA ALA A 97 6.51 -9.78 -1.48
C ALA A 97 7.27 -9.55 -2.77
N LEU A 98 7.96 -8.41 -2.88
CA LEU A 98 8.76 -8.10 -4.05
C LEU A 98 9.94 -9.08 -4.18
N GLU A 99 10.55 -9.44 -3.06
CA GLU A 99 11.66 -10.39 -3.09
C GLU A 99 11.20 -11.77 -3.56
N LYS A 100 10.00 -12.19 -3.17
CA LYS A 100 9.44 -13.45 -3.63
C LYS A 100 9.21 -13.47 -5.13
N GLU A 101 9.06 -12.30 -5.75
CA GLU A 101 8.95 -12.19 -7.20
C GLU A 101 10.31 -11.91 -7.84
N GLU A 102 11.39 -12.15 -7.10
CA GLU A 102 12.77 -12.04 -7.58
C GLU A 102 13.18 -10.63 -7.94
N ILE A 103 12.60 -9.64 -7.27
CA ILE A 103 13.02 -8.25 -7.41
C ILE A 103 14.03 -7.97 -6.29
N HIS A 104 15.28 -8.28 -6.57
CA HIS A 104 16.32 -8.29 -5.54
C HIS A 104 16.91 -6.93 -5.22
N LYS A 105 16.78 -5.99 -6.12
CA LYS A 105 17.34 -4.65 -5.91
C LYS A 105 16.19 -3.68 -5.79
N GLY A 106 15.67 -3.60 -4.58
CA GLY A 106 14.59 -2.66 -4.34
C GLY A 106 15.05 -1.24 -4.48
N ALA A 107 15.01 -0.70 -5.68
CA ALA A 107 15.05 0.74 -5.82
C ALA A 107 13.66 1.20 -5.44
N LEU A 108 13.55 1.87 -4.31
CA LEU A 108 12.26 2.32 -3.82
C LEU A 108 12.05 3.74 -4.29
N TYR A 109 11.06 3.94 -5.14
CA TYR A 109 10.69 5.26 -5.67
C TYR A 109 9.23 5.54 -5.35
N GLY A 110 8.87 6.79 -5.36
CA GLY A 110 7.47 7.18 -5.33
C GLY A 110 6.78 7.05 -3.99
N ILE A 111 7.46 7.36 -2.97
CA ILE A 111 6.89 7.33 -1.62
C ILE A 111 5.70 8.27 -1.49
#